data_0c6c86606422d9764620fe01b2b2b537
#
_entry.id   0c6c86606422d9764620fe01b2b2b537
#
_cell.length_a   1.000
_cell.length_b   1.000
_cell.length_c   1.000
_cell.angle_alpha   90.00
_cell.angle_beta   90.00
_cell.angle_gamma   90.00
#
_symmetry.space_group_name_H-M   'P 1'
#
loop_
_entity.id
_entity.type
_entity.pdbx_description
1 polymer ?
#
loop_
_entity_poly.entity_id
_entity_poly.type
_entity_poly.pdbx_seq_one_letter_code
_entity_poly.pdbx_strand_id
1 'polypeptide(L)'
;MKKLILSLLTVVTVISAQAFDKLTLTNGMQFQGDVVKVKAFSVMFKTEVGKVEVPAKDIYSVEFENPNDEQFLEYIAILNSADSADKCMNGQMDAQRYHGKKAGHLVLGLLFGPWAIIGTAIVANPTPYNAENNNTVGLSQNKDQFNDALYLMCYKREAKKTLIGREFAGFSVQLAGVLVARFALSGFHD
;
A
#
# COMPACT_ATOMS: atom_id res chain seq x y z
N MET A 1 48.95 -20.89 39.70
CA MET A 1 48.02 -21.07 38.59
C MET A 1 46.89 -20.04 38.74
N LYS A 2 47.06 -18.91 38.09
CA LYS A 2 46.07 -17.80 38.14
C LYS A 2 44.97 -18.11 37.15
N LYS A 3 43.79 -18.43 37.66
CA LYS A 3 42.58 -18.53 36.84
C LYS A 3 42.17 -17.14 36.40
N LEU A 4 42.44 -16.85 35.15
CA LEU A 4 41.95 -15.64 34.50
C LEU A 4 40.46 -15.86 34.26
N ILE A 5 39.62 -15.32 35.12
CA ILE A 5 38.18 -15.25 34.90
C ILE A 5 37.99 -14.11 33.90
N LEU A 6 37.96 -14.49 32.63
CA LEU A 6 37.55 -13.59 31.56
C LEU A 6 36.04 -13.38 31.72
N SER A 7 35.70 -12.36 32.51
CA SER A 7 34.33 -11.84 32.57
C SER A 7 34.04 -11.24 31.22
N LEU A 8 33.42 -12.07 30.35
CA LEU A 8 32.83 -11.63 29.12
C LEU A 8 31.60 -10.79 29.48
N LEU A 9 31.88 -9.50 29.70
CA LEU A 9 30.82 -8.49 29.84
C LEU A 9 30.13 -8.39 28.49
N THR A 10 29.17 -9.27 28.27
CA THR A 10 28.20 -9.10 27.21
C THR A 10 27.44 -7.83 27.51
N VAL A 11 27.92 -6.73 26.95
CA VAL A 11 27.14 -5.52 26.80
C VAL A 11 26.02 -5.90 25.83
N VAL A 12 24.94 -6.37 26.40
CA VAL A 12 23.67 -6.42 25.70
C VAL A 12 23.29 -4.96 25.48
N THR A 13 23.74 -4.39 24.37
CA THR A 13 23.15 -3.18 23.85
C THR A 13 21.73 -3.56 23.54
N VAL A 14 20.84 -3.29 24.48
CA VAL A 14 19.42 -3.19 24.22
C VAL A 14 19.31 -2.03 23.23
N ILE A 15 19.39 -2.35 21.95
CA ILE A 15 18.93 -1.46 20.90
C ILE A 15 17.44 -1.38 21.21
N SER A 16 17.07 -0.35 21.96
CA SER A 16 15.68 0.07 22.05
C SER A 16 15.32 0.39 20.60
N ALA A 17 14.74 -0.56 19.90
CA ALA A 17 14.05 -0.26 18.67
C ALA A 17 13.00 0.77 19.10
N GLN A 18 13.33 2.05 18.94
CA GLN A 18 12.32 3.07 19.06
C GLN A 18 11.36 2.76 17.93
N ALA A 19 10.30 2.14 18.32
CA ALA A 19 9.23 1.88 17.43
C ALA A 19 8.57 3.24 17.21
N PHE A 20 8.35 3.56 15.97
CA PHE A 20 7.79 4.81 15.54
C PHE A 20 6.59 4.49 14.65
N ASP A 21 5.59 5.32 14.77
CA ASP A 21 4.55 5.34 13.76
C ASP A 21 5.16 5.64 12.39
N LYS A 22 4.60 5.04 11.37
CA LYS A 22 5.08 5.22 10.01
C LYS A 22 3.99 5.82 9.14
N LEU A 23 4.30 6.95 8.54
CA LEU A 23 3.45 7.65 7.60
C LEU A 23 4.01 7.48 6.19
N THR A 24 3.25 6.86 5.32
CA THR A 24 3.61 6.72 3.90
C THR A 24 2.76 7.67 3.08
N LEU A 25 3.40 8.52 2.30
CA LEU A 25 2.73 9.44 1.39
C LEU A 25 2.40 8.79 0.05
N THR A 26 1.49 9.42 -0.67
CA THR A 26 1.05 8.99 -2.01
C THR A 26 2.16 9.05 -3.06
N ASN A 27 3.18 9.87 -2.86
CA ASN A 27 4.37 9.95 -3.72
C ASN A 27 5.46 8.91 -3.37
N GLY A 28 5.19 8.02 -2.39
CA GLY A 28 6.10 6.98 -1.94
C GLY A 28 7.07 7.43 -0.84
N MET A 29 7.11 8.72 -0.46
CA MET A 29 7.92 9.15 0.68
C MET A 29 7.38 8.56 1.99
N GLN A 30 8.29 8.19 2.87
CA GLN A 30 7.98 7.63 4.18
C GLN A 30 8.60 8.50 5.27
N PHE A 31 7.80 8.76 6.29
CA PHE A 31 8.23 9.44 7.51
C PHE A 31 8.11 8.48 8.69
N GLN A 32 9.07 8.55 9.59
CA GLN A 32 9.05 7.88 10.88
C GLN A 32 8.95 8.94 11.97
N GLY A 33 8.12 8.69 12.98
CA GLY A 33 7.86 9.61 14.06
C GLY A 33 6.59 9.26 14.81
N ASP A 34 5.93 10.22 15.40
CA ASP A 34 4.73 10.02 16.20
C ASP A 34 3.51 10.67 15.54
N VAL A 35 2.40 9.96 15.45
CA VAL A 35 1.11 10.56 15.14
C VAL A 35 0.64 11.35 16.36
N VAL A 36 0.60 12.68 16.23
CA VAL A 36 0.22 13.58 17.34
C VAL A 36 -1.29 13.78 17.38
N LYS A 37 -1.93 13.84 16.22
CA LYS A 37 -3.36 14.04 16.10
C LYS A 37 -3.87 13.57 14.75
N VAL A 38 -4.97 12.84 14.79
CA VAL A 38 -5.75 12.49 13.59
C VAL A 38 -6.93 13.42 13.49
N LYS A 39 -7.17 13.94 12.29
CA LYS A 39 -8.35 14.76 11.94
C LYS A 39 -9.03 14.14 10.72
N ALA A 40 -10.27 14.49 10.47
CA ALA A 40 -11.01 13.97 9.31
C ALA A 40 -10.29 14.18 7.96
N PHE A 41 -9.52 15.28 7.82
CA PHE A 41 -8.87 15.66 6.54
C PHE A 41 -7.35 15.83 6.63
N SER A 42 -6.74 15.55 7.77
CA SER A 42 -5.28 15.67 7.94
C SER A 42 -4.79 14.83 9.11
N VAL A 43 -3.51 14.49 9.07
CA VAL A 43 -2.80 13.88 10.19
C VAL A 43 -1.67 14.83 10.59
N MET A 44 -1.59 15.15 11.87
CA MET A 44 -0.47 15.88 12.44
C MET A 44 0.59 14.86 12.89
N PHE A 45 1.74 14.92 12.25
CA PHE A 45 2.83 13.99 12.44
C PHE A 45 4.06 14.72 12.98
N LYS A 46 4.67 14.17 14.01
CA LYS A 46 5.88 14.72 14.63
C LYS A 46 7.09 13.90 14.16
N THR A 47 7.97 14.55 13.45
CA THR A 47 9.27 14.01 13.04
C THR A 47 10.38 14.57 13.94
N GLU A 48 11.60 14.10 13.74
CA GLU A 48 12.79 14.67 14.41
C GLU A 48 12.99 16.17 14.11
N VAL A 49 12.55 16.62 12.93
CA VAL A 49 12.71 18.01 12.47
C VAL A 49 11.59 18.92 12.97
N GLY A 50 10.46 18.36 13.41
CA GLY A 50 9.32 19.13 13.90
C GLY A 50 7.98 18.51 13.58
N LYS A 51 6.91 19.27 13.86
CA LYS A 51 5.54 18.84 13.58
C LYS A 51 5.13 19.27 12.18
N VAL A 52 4.57 18.33 11.42
CA VAL A 52 4.05 18.56 10.07
C VAL A 52 2.59 18.14 10.03
N GLU A 53 1.73 18.98 9.49
CA GLU A 53 0.35 18.60 9.18
C GLU A 53 0.28 18.11 7.74
N VAL A 54 -0.06 16.84 7.58
CA VAL A 54 -0.15 16.20 6.28
C VAL A 54 -1.61 16.04 5.89
N PRO A 55 -2.04 16.62 4.77
CA PRO A 55 -3.40 16.44 4.28
C PRO A 55 -3.68 14.96 3.98
N ALA A 56 -4.84 14.48 4.37
CA ALA A 56 -5.19 13.08 4.21
C ALA A 56 -5.18 12.62 2.74
N LYS A 57 -5.41 13.53 1.77
CA LYS A 57 -5.27 13.24 0.33
C LYS A 57 -3.86 12.81 -0.10
N ASP A 58 -2.85 13.27 0.63
CA ASP A 58 -1.45 12.98 0.36
C ASP A 58 -0.94 11.76 1.15
N ILE A 59 -1.79 11.18 2.03
CA ILE A 59 -1.47 10.00 2.82
C ILE A 59 -1.86 8.74 2.05
N TYR A 60 -0.92 7.81 1.93
CA TYR A 60 -1.17 6.48 1.41
C TYR A 60 -1.55 5.50 2.52
N SER A 61 -0.77 5.49 3.62
CA SER A 61 -1.04 4.66 4.80
C SER A 61 -0.44 5.29 6.05
N VAL A 62 -1.07 5.01 7.18
CA VAL A 62 -0.55 5.25 8.51
C VAL A 62 -0.44 3.90 9.21
N GLU A 63 0.76 3.56 9.64
CA GLU A 63 1.04 2.36 10.43
C GLU A 63 1.36 2.83 11.85
N PHE A 64 0.51 2.46 12.80
CA PHE A 64 0.69 2.79 14.20
C PHE A 64 1.46 1.67 14.88
N GLU A 65 2.45 2.04 15.68
CA GLU A 65 3.18 1.08 16.50
C GLU A 65 2.30 0.45 17.57
N ASN A 66 1.53 1.28 18.25
CA ASN A 66 0.68 0.84 19.35
C ASN A 66 -0.79 0.87 18.94
N PRO A 67 -1.45 -0.29 18.81
CA PRO A 67 -2.87 -0.36 18.47
C PRO A 67 -3.79 0.11 19.61
N ASN A 68 -3.26 0.40 20.80
CA ASN A 68 -4.01 0.96 21.92
C ASN A 68 -3.81 2.48 22.08
N ASP A 69 -3.08 3.11 21.16
CA ASP A 69 -2.91 4.55 21.16
C ASP A 69 -4.26 5.25 20.90
N GLU A 70 -4.51 6.35 21.61
CA GLU A 70 -5.68 7.17 21.42
C GLU A 70 -5.85 7.65 19.98
N GLN A 71 -4.75 7.98 19.32
CA GLN A 71 -4.73 8.42 17.94
C GLN A 71 -5.06 7.28 16.96
N PHE A 72 -4.65 6.05 17.26
CA PHE A 72 -5.07 4.88 16.51
C PHE A 72 -6.57 4.64 16.64
N LEU A 73 -7.09 4.73 17.86
CA LEU A 73 -8.53 4.55 18.10
C LEU A 73 -9.35 5.64 17.40
N GLU A 74 -8.89 6.90 17.42
CA GLU A 74 -9.53 8.01 16.69
C GLU A 74 -9.48 7.75 15.16
N TYR A 75 -8.35 7.29 14.63
CA TYR A 75 -8.20 6.93 13.22
C TYR A 75 -9.18 5.82 12.80
N ILE A 76 -9.28 4.77 13.60
CA ILE A 76 -10.22 3.67 13.35
C ILE A 76 -11.67 4.14 13.49
N ALA A 77 -12.00 5.01 14.46
CA ALA A 77 -13.34 5.56 14.61
C ALA A 77 -13.76 6.39 13.38
N ILE A 78 -12.87 7.20 12.82
CA ILE A 78 -13.09 7.92 11.57
C ILE A 78 -13.33 6.95 10.42
N LEU A 79 -12.54 5.89 10.30
CA LEU A 79 -12.69 4.88 9.26
C LEU A 79 -14.01 4.11 9.37
N ASN A 80 -14.46 3.86 10.59
CA ASN A 80 -15.65 3.04 10.86
C ASN A 80 -16.95 3.86 10.96
N SER A 81 -16.89 5.18 10.84
CA SER A 81 -18.13 5.97 10.80
C SER A 81 -18.98 5.57 9.58
N ALA A 82 -20.31 5.59 9.69
CA ALA A 82 -21.20 5.17 8.61
C ALA A 82 -20.94 5.93 7.30
N ASP A 83 -20.74 7.24 7.37
CA ASP A 83 -20.36 8.09 6.23
C ASP A 83 -19.01 7.69 5.65
N SER A 84 -18.06 7.29 6.50
CA SER A 84 -16.76 6.80 6.08
C SER A 84 -16.83 5.45 5.39
N ALA A 85 -17.70 4.55 5.84
CA ALA A 85 -17.91 3.26 5.21
C ALA A 85 -18.45 3.42 3.79
N ASP A 86 -19.42 4.29 3.58
CA ASP A 86 -20.00 4.57 2.27
C ASP A 86 -18.96 5.20 1.33
N LYS A 87 -18.21 6.18 1.79
CA LYS A 87 -17.12 6.80 1.03
C LYS A 87 -16.05 5.79 0.64
N CYS A 88 -15.65 4.96 1.59
CA CYS A 88 -14.66 3.91 1.34
C CYS A 88 -15.16 2.89 0.32
N MET A 89 -16.40 2.43 0.44
CA MET A 89 -17.03 1.51 -0.49
C MET A 89 -17.12 2.11 -1.90
N ASN A 90 -17.55 3.36 -2.02
CA ASN A 90 -17.62 4.06 -3.30
C ASN A 90 -16.25 4.19 -3.96
N GLY A 91 -15.21 4.55 -3.17
CA GLY A 91 -13.84 4.61 -3.66
C GLY A 91 -13.33 3.25 -4.17
N GLN A 92 -13.61 2.17 -3.47
CA GLN A 92 -13.27 0.81 -3.89
C GLN A 92 -13.99 0.42 -5.19
N MET A 93 -15.30 0.69 -5.27
CA MET A 93 -16.10 0.39 -6.47
C MET A 93 -15.58 1.15 -7.69
N ASP A 94 -15.25 2.42 -7.54
CA ASP A 94 -14.72 3.22 -8.63
C ASP A 94 -13.33 2.77 -9.07
N ALA A 95 -12.48 2.35 -8.13
CA ALA A 95 -11.19 1.75 -8.45
C ALA A 95 -11.35 0.45 -9.25
N GLN A 96 -12.28 -0.41 -8.88
CA GLN A 96 -12.55 -1.66 -9.60
C GLN A 96 -13.08 -1.41 -11.01
N ARG A 97 -13.99 -0.46 -11.17
CA ARG A 97 -14.68 -0.20 -12.43
C ARG A 97 -13.85 0.64 -13.40
N TYR A 98 -13.29 1.74 -12.91
CA TYR A 98 -12.78 2.81 -13.76
C TYR A 98 -11.26 2.98 -13.70
N HIS A 99 -10.54 2.33 -12.77
CA HIS A 99 -9.08 2.44 -12.77
C HIS A 99 -8.48 1.83 -14.03
N GLY A 100 -7.73 2.64 -14.78
CA GLY A 100 -7.13 2.25 -16.06
C GLY A 100 -5.89 1.34 -15.92
N LYS A 101 -5.24 1.07 -17.06
CA LYS A 101 -3.95 0.34 -17.15
C LYS A 101 -3.96 -1.12 -16.67
N LYS A 102 -5.12 -1.71 -16.43
CA LYS A 102 -5.23 -3.10 -15.96
C LYS A 102 -4.61 -4.11 -16.95
N ALA A 103 -4.71 -3.86 -18.26
CA ALA A 103 -4.13 -4.72 -19.28
C ALA A 103 -2.60 -4.71 -19.26
N GLY A 104 -1.99 -3.55 -19.05
CA GLY A 104 -0.53 -3.42 -18.92
C GLY A 104 0.03 -4.26 -17.76
N HIS A 105 -0.65 -4.28 -16.62
CA HIS A 105 -0.23 -5.08 -15.47
C HIS A 105 -0.40 -6.60 -15.70
N LEU A 106 -1.37 -7.02 -16.51
CA LEU A 106 -1.45 -8.42 -16.92
C LEU A 106 -0.23 -8.83 -17.76
N VAL A 107 0.18 -7.97 -18.71
CA VAL A 107 1.38 -8.19 -19.52
C VAL A 107 2.64 -8.16 -18.66
N LEU A 108 2.75 -7.25 -17.69
CA LEU A 108 3.88 -7.24 -16.77
C LEU A 108 3.98 -8.54 -15.97
N GLY A 109 2.87 -9.05 -15.46
CA GLY A 109 2.84 -10.35 -14.78
C GLY A 109 3.25 -11.52 -15.68
N LEU A 110 2.83 -11.49 -16.97
CA LEU A 110 3.21 -12.50 -17.96
C LEU A 110 4.70 -12.47 -18.28
N LEU A 111 5.33 -11.29 -18.35
CA LEU A 111 6.72 -11.15 -18.75
C LEU A 111 7.70 -11.28 -17.57
N PHE A 112 7.36 -10.70 -16.43
CA PHE A 112 8.27 -10.60 -15.29
C PHE A 112 7.86 -11.47 -14.09
N GLY A 113 6.70 -12.12 -14.15
CA GLY A 113 6.23 -13.05 -13.14
C GLY A 113 6.18 -12.43 -11.72
N PRO A 114 6.74 -13.10 -10.70
CA PRO A 114 6.66 -12.63 -9.32
C PRO A 114 7.37 -11.29 -9.09
N TRP A 115 8.34 -10.93 -9.92
CA TRP A 115 9.06 -9.65 -9.80
C TRP A 115 8.17 -8.45 -10.11
N ALA A 116 7.23 -8.59 -11.05
CA ALA A 116 6.23 -7.55 -11.31
C ALA A 116 5.35 -7.33 -10.08
N ILE A 117 4.86 -8.40 -9.47
CA ILE A 117 4.00 -8.37 -8.27
C ILE A 117 4.71 -7.67 -7.11
N ILE A 118 5.96 -8.05 -6.82
CA ILE A 118 6.77 -7.44 -5.76
C ILE A 118 7.01 -5.96 -6.06
N GLY A 119 7.39 -5.62 -7.30
CA GLY A 119 7.62 -4.25 -7.73
C GLY A 119 6.37 -3.38 -7.54
N THR A 120 5.22 -3.84 -8.03
CA THR A 120 3.95 -3.13 -7.86
C THR A 120 3.54 -3.02 -6.39
N ALA A 121 3.76 -4.05 -5.58
CA ALA A 121 3.47 -4.01 -4.16
C ALA A 121 4.27 -2.92 -3.42
N ILE A 122 5.51 -2.70 -3.81
CA ILE A 122 6.40 -1.73 -3.16
C ILE A 122 6.20 -0.32 -3.73
N VAL A 123 6.21 -0.18 -5.06
CA VAL A 123 6.35 1.12 -5.72
C VAL A 123 5.02 1.72 -6.18
N ALA A 124 3.99 0.90 -6.46
CA ALA A 124 2.78 1.44 -7.05
C ALA A 124 1.98 2.32 -6.08
N ASN A 125 1.72 3.53 -6.53
CA ASN A 125 0.81 4.49 -5.91
C ASN A 125 -0.25 4.88 -6.94
N PRO A 126 -1.27 4.04 -7.14
CA PRO A 126 -2.27 4.27 -8.16
C PRO A 126 -3.14 5.48 -7.81
N THR A 127 -2.99 6.54 -8.58
CA THR A 127 -3.84 7.73 -8.50
C THR A 127 -4.99 7.64 -9.50
N PRO A 128 -6.13 8.27 -9.22
CA PRO A 128 -7.19 8.42 -10.21
C PRO A 128 -6.70 9.16 -11.45
N TYR A 129 -6.99 8.65 -12.63
CA TYR A 129 -6.62 9.32 -13.87
C TYR A 129 -7.63 10.43 -14.20
N ASN A 130 -7.10 11.58 -14.63
CA ASN A 130 -7.88 12.73 -15.09
C ASN A 130 -7.39 13.20 -16.48
N ALA A 131 -6.96 12.26 -17.33
CA ALA A 131 -6.50 12.55 -18.68
C ALA A 131 -7.60 12.18 -19.70
N GLU A 132 -7.62 12.85 -20.84
CA GLU A 132 -8.62 12.69 -21.88
C GLU A 132 -8.83 11.22 -22.31
N ASN A 133 -7.76 10.44 -22.38
CA ASN A 133 -7.81 9.04 -22.82
C ASN A 133 -8.01 8.02 -21.70
N ASN A 134 -8.05 8.44 -20.45
CA ASN A 134 -8.18 7.53 -19.32
C ASN A 134 -8.73 8.29 -18.10
N ASN A 135 -9.95 8.75 -18.23
CA ASN A 135 -10.56 9.67 -17.27
C ASN A 135 -11.38 8.90 -16.23
N THR A 136 -10.70 8.35 -15.23
CA THR A 136 -11.36 7.69 -14.10
C THR A 136 -12.33 8.63 -13.38
N VAL A 137 -11.91 9.87 -13.14
CA VAL A 137 -12.73 10.87 -12.45
C VAL A 137 -13.95 11.23 -13.28
N GLY A 138 -13.79 11.39 -14.60
CA GLY A 138 -14.89 11.74 -15.50
C GLY A 138 -15.95 10.65 -15.65
N LEU A 139 -15.55 9.38 -15.52
CA LEU A 139 -16.46 8.22 -15.64
C LEU A 139 -17.19 7.90 -14.34
N SER A 140 -16.66 8.31 -13.19
CA SER A 140 -17.27 8.08 -11.89
C SER A 140 -18.51 8.95 -11.68
N GLN A 141 -19.49 8.40 -10.97
CA GLN A 141 -20.62 9.16 -10.46
C GLN A 141 -20.27 9.96 -9.19
N ASN A 142 -19.12 9.64 -8.56
CA ASN A 142 -18.68 10.21 -7.31
C ASN A 142 -17.59 11.28 -7.51
N LYS A 143 -17.70 12.08 -8.57
CA LYS A 143 -16.66 13.05 -8.98
C LYS A 143 -16.19 13.97 -7.85
N ASP A 144 -17.12 14.41 -7.02
CA ASP A 144 -16.84 15.35 -5.92
C ASP A 144 -16.07 14.69 -4.76
N GLN A 145 -16.17 13.35 -4.64
CA GLN A 145 -15.51 12.58 -3.58
C GLN A 145 -14.02 12.36 -3.86
N PHE A 146 -13.53 12.59 -5.07
CA PHE A 146 -12.09 12.49 -5.37
C PHE A 146 -11.22 13.53 -4.65
N ASN A 147 -11.84 14.52 -4.00
CA ASN A 147 -11.17 15.44 -3.09
C ASN A 147 -11.23 14.97 -1.62
N ASP A 148 -12.03 13.94 -1.32
CA ASP A 148 -12.12 13.35 0.01
C ASP A 148 -10.97 12.36 0.23
N ALA A 149 -10.30 12.53 1.36
CA ALA A 149 -9.11 11.77 1.67
C ALA A 149 -9.37 10.28 1.91
N LEU A 150 -10.46 9.98 2.60
CA LEU A 150 -10.83 8.61 2.91
C LEU A 150 -11.25 7.85 1.65
N TYR A 151 -12.04 8.51 0.81
CA TYR A 151 -12.42 7.97 -0.50
C TYR A 151 -11.17 7.65 -1.33
N LEU A 152 -10.24 8.61 -1.44
CA LEU A 152 -9.00 8.40 -2.18
C LEU A 152 -8.11 7.29 -1.61
N MET A 153 -8.02 7.19 -0.30
CA MET A 153 -7.25 6.13 0.35
C MET A 153 -7.82 4.75 0.00
N CYS A 154 -9.13 4.59 0.12
CA CYS A 154 -9.79 3.33 -0.22
C CYS A 154 -9.73 3.02 -1.72
N TYR A 155 -9.86 4.05 -2.57
CA TYR A 155 -9.65 3.95 -4.00
C TYR A 155 -8.24 3.43 -4.34
N LYS A 156 -7.20 4.05 -3.80
CA LYS A 156 -5.81 3.69 -4.06
C LYS A 156 -5.48 2.27 -3.61
N ARG A 157 -5.97 1.90 -2.43
CA ARG A 157 -5.79 0.54 -1.89
C ARG A 157 -6.40 -0.50 -2.83
N GLU A 158 -7.63 -0.30 -3.27
CA GLU A 158 -8.32 -1.25 -4.14
C GLU A 158 -7.74 -1.24 -5.56
N ALA A 159 -7.38 -0.09 -6.09
CA ALA A 159 -6.68 0.02 -7.37
C ALA A 159 -5.37 -0.77 -7.34
N LYS A 160 -4.55 -0.61 -6.31
CA LYS A 160 -3.31 -1.37 -6.13
C LYS A 160 -3.56 -2.88 -6.07
N LYS A 161 -4.54 -3.31 -5.29
CA LYS A 161 -4.94 -4.73 -5.20
C LYS A 161 -5.36 -5.27 -6.56
N THR A 162 -6.11 -4.48 -7.33
CA THR A 162 -6.56 -4.85 -8.68
C THR A 162 -5.37 -5.00 -9.64
N LEU A 163 -4.38 -4.10 -9.59
CA LEU A 163 -3.19 -4.18 -10.43
C LEU A 163 -2.36 -5.43 -10.10
N ILE A 164 -2.11 -5.69 -8.81
CA ILE A 164 -1.42 -6.90 -8.34
C ILE A 164 -2.16 -8.16 -8.76
N GLY A 165 -3.49 -8.18 -8.63
CA GLY A 165 -4.31 -9.30 -9.08
C GLY A 165 -4.20 -9.57 -10.58
N ARG A 166 -4.06 -8.54 -11.41
CA ARG A 166 -3.82 -8.68 -12.85
C ARG A 166 -2.42 -9.23 -13.16
N GLU A 167 -1.41 -8.79 -12.45
CA GLU A 167 -0.05 -9.34 -12.57
C GLU A 167 0.00 -10.80 -12.15
N PHE A 168 -0.68 -11.16 -11.06
CA PHE A 168 -0.80 -12.55 -10.64
C PHE A 168 -1.50 -13.41 -11.69
N ALA A 169 -2.56 -12.92 -12.31
CA ALA A 169 -3.23 -13.62 -13.41
C ALA A 169 -2.28 -13.81 -14.62
N GLY A 170 -1.52 -12.78 -14.99
CA GLY A 170 -0.50 -12.89 -16.05
C GLY A 170 0.57 -13.92 -15.72
N PHE A 171 1.08 -13.93 -14.51
CA PHE A 171 2.05 -14.90 -14.03
C PHE A 171 1.49 -16.34 -14.04
N SER A 172 0.23 -16.53 -13.67
CA SER A 172 -0.42 -17.85 -13.71
C SER A 172 -0.50 -18.38 -15.14
N VAL A 173 -0.76 -17.52 -16.14
CA VAL A 173 -0.76 -17.90 -17.56
C VAL A 173 0.66 -18.29 -18.00
N GLN A 174 1.69 -17.55 -17.59
CA GLN A 174 3.09 -17.89 -17.88
C GLN A 174 3.44 -19.27 -17.33
N LEU A 175 3.11 -19.55 -16.07
CA LEU A 175 3.37 -20.84 -15.44
C LEU A 175 2.68 -22.00 -16.17
N ALA A 176 1.40 -21.82 -16.52
CA ALA A 176 0.66 -22.83 -17.26
C ALA A 176 1.31 -23.10 -18.63
N GLY A 177 1.74 -22.05 -19.35
CA GLY A 177 2.44 -22.18 -20.62
C GLY A 177 3.76 -22.96 -20.52
N VAL A 178 4.56 -22.66 -19.50
CA VAL A 178 5.83 -23.38 -19.23
C VAL A 178 5.59 -24.86 -18.93
N LEU A 179 4.57 -25.18 -18.12
CA LEU A 179 4.24 -26.56 -17.79
C LEU A 179 3.80 -27.34 -19.05
N VAL A 180 2.90 -26.77 -19.86
CA VAL A 180 2.46 -27.38 -21.11
C VAL A 180 3.63 -27.62 -22.06
N ALA A 181 4.49 -26.64 -22.24
CA ALA A 181 5.68 -26.77 -23.09
C ALA A 181 6.62 -27.90 -22.60
N ARG A 182 6.82 -27.99 -21.29
CA ARG A 182 7.66 -29.03 -20.70
C ARG A 182 7.08 -30.43 -20.92
N PHE A 183 5.77 -30.61 -20.74
CA PHE A 183 5.12 -31.90 -20.99
C PHE A 183 5.15 -32.27 -22.47
N ALA A 184 4.93 -31.31 -23.36
CA ALA A 184 5.01 -31.56 -24.79
C ALA A 184 6.41 -32.00 -25.24
N LEU A 185 7.45 -31.37 -24.69
CA LEU A 185 8.83 -31.72 -25.02
C LEU A 185 9.29 -33.05 -24.40
N SER A 186 8.80 -33.43 -23.22
CA SER A 186 9.15 -34.72 -22.61
C SER A 186 8.45 -35.90 -23.28
N GLY A 187 7.28 -35.72 -23.87
CA GLY A 187 6.57 -36.79 -24.62
C GLY A 187 7.15 -37.12 -25.99
N PHE A 188 8.19 -36.42 -26.47
CA PHE A 188 8.86 -36.71 -27.72
C PHE A 188 10.18 -37.53 -27.54
N HIS A 189 10.50 -37.94 -26.31
CA HIS A 189 11.73 -38.70 -26.00
C HIS A 189 11.49 -40.19 -25.69
N ASP A 190 10.30 -40.69 -25.82
CA ASP A 190 9.92 -42.12 -25.78
C ASP A 190 9.58 -42.60 -27.21
#